data_b63fbc5e36f489a1e9fa4ff456061a2c
#
_entry.id   b63fbc5e36f489a1e9fa4ff456061a2c
#
_cell.length_a   1.000
_cell.length_b   1.000
_cell.length_c   1.000
_cell.angle_alpha   90.00
_cell.angle_beta   90.00
_cell.angle_gamma   90.00
#
_symmetry.space_group_name_H-M   'P 1'
#
loop_
_entity.id
_entity.type
_entity.pdbx_description
1 polymer ?
#
loop_
_entity_poly.entity_id
_entity_poly.type
_entity_poly.pdbx_seq_one_letter_code
_entity_poly.pdbx_strand_id
1 'polypeptide(L)'
;MYANVKPEDLITVTIKSRKETLFEGRAFSVTSQNEGGFFDILPFHTNYVTLVKDFVVLDKGLATEKNIQLDKGIVTVTSNIVRVYVGI
;
A
#
# COMPACT_ATOMS: atom_id res chain seq x y z
N MET A 1 0.49 -5.23 -17.68
CA MET A 1 0.73 -5.56 -16.26
C MET A 1 -0.57 -5.88 -15.53
N TYR A 2 -1.58 -5.03 -15.68
CA TYR A 2 -2.85 -5.24 -14.97
C TYR A 2 -3.89 -6.02 -15.76
N ALA A 3 -3.58 -6.41 -17.01
CA ALA A 3 -4.56 -7.02 -17.92
C ALA A 3 -5.15 -8.33 -17.39
N ASN A 4 -4.39 -9.10 -16.60
CA ASN A 4 -4.81 -10.39 -16.08
C ASN A 4 -5.29 -10.33 -14.63
N VAL A 5 -5.38 -9.14 -14.06
CA VAL A 5 -5.83 -8.98 -12.67
C VAL A 5 -7.34 -8.77 -12.66
N LYS A 6 -8.05 -9.65 -11.99
CA LYS A 6 -9.50 -9.56 -11.85
C LYS A 6 -9.86 -8.75 -10.61
N PRO A 7 -11.07 -8.17 -10.55
CA PRO A 7 -11.49 -7.41 -9.37
C PRO A 7 -11.29 -8.16 -8.04
N GLU A 8 -11.52 -9.46 -8.03
CA GLU A 8 -11.35 -10.27 -6.82
C GLU A 8 -9.88 -10.47 -6.42
N ASP A 9 -8.96 -10.16 -7.33
CA ASP A 9 -7.53 -10.32 -7.09
C ASP A 9 -6.85 -9.04 -6.62
N LEU A 10 -7.60 -7.95 -6.49
CA LEU A 10 -7.05 -6.69 -6.04
C LEU A 10 -6.55 -6.78 -4.61
N ILE A 11 -5.60 -5.91 -4.29
CA ILE A 11 -5.07 -5.80 -2.93
C ILE A 11 -6.10 -5.09 -2.06
N THR A 12 -6.36 -5.62 -0.87
CA THR A 12 -7.13 -4.92 0.14
C THR A 12 -6.16 -4.07 0.95
N VAL A 13 -6.41 -2.77 1.02
CA VAL A 13 -5.51 -1.82 1.67
C VAL A 13 -6.21 -1.13 2.83
N THR A 14 -5.55 -1.10 3.97
CA THR A 14 -5.99 -0.32 5.13
C THR A 14 -4.81 0.52 5.60
N ILE A 15 -5.03 1.81 5.76
CA ILE A 15 -4.03 2.75 6.26
C ILE A 15 -4.60 3.40 7.51
N LYS A 16 -3.95 3.18 8.64
CA LYS A 16 -4.44 3.64 9.95
C LYS A 16 -3.39 4.42 10.71
N SER A 17 -3.86 5.42 11.44
CA SER A 17 -3.09 6.04 12.52
C SER A 17 -3.64 5.52 13.85
N ARG A 18 -3.09 6.01 14.96
CA ARG A 18 -3.60 5.66 16.28
C ARG A 18 -5.04 6.12 16.49
N LYS A 19 -5.44 7.18 15.82
CA LYS A 19 -6.72 7.83 16.06
C LYS A 19 -7.77 7.53 15.03
N GLU A 20 -7.38 7.19 13.80
CA GLU A 20 -8.35 7.07 12.73
C GLU A 20 -7.86 6.19 11.59
N THR A 21 -8.80 5.76 10.77
CA THR A 21 -8.51 5.09 9.51
C THR A 21 -8.40 6.15 8.43
N LEU A 22 -7.22 6.23 7.79
CA LEU A 22 -6.97 7.21 6.74
C LEU A 22 -7.45 6.74 5.38
N PHE A 23 -7.44 5.44 5.15
CA PHE A 23 -7.91 4.85 3.90
C PHE A 23 -8.29 3.39 4.15
N GLU A 24 -9.35 2.95 3.48
CA GLU A 24 -9.75 1.55 3.48
C GLU A 24 -10.41 1.26 2.14
N GLY A 25 -9.88 0.30 1.42
CA GLY A 25 -10.40 -0.03 0.10
C GLY A 25 -9.50 -1.01 -0.63
N ARG A 26 -9.64 -1.05 -1.94
CA ARG A 26 -8.87 -1.94 -2.80
C ARG A 26 -8.04 -1.15 -3.78
N ALA A 27 -6.94 -1.76 -4.22
CA ALA A 27 -6.02 -1.12 -5.15
C ALA A 27 -5.35 -2.16 -6.02
N PHE A 28 -4.87 -1.74 -7.20
CA PHE A 28 -4.02 -2.56 -8.06
C PHE A 28 -2.59 -2.58 -7.57
N SER A 29 -2.15 -1.50 -6.93
CA SER A 29 -0.77 -1.42 -6.46
C SER A 29 -0.67 -0.49 -5.25
N VAL A 30 0.37 -0.73 -4.46
CA VAL A 30 0.77 0.15 -3.36
C VAL A 30 2.26 0.44 -3.55
N THR A 31 2.60 1.71 -3.70
CA THR A 31 3.97 2.16 -3.89
C THR A 31 4.40 3.00 -2.70
N SER A 32 5.59 2.74 -2.19
CA SER A 32 6.15 3.53 -1.09
C SER A 32 7.67 3.49 -1.18
N GLN A 33 8.32 3.93 -0.14
CA GLN A 33 9.78 3.83 -0.05
C GLN A 33 10.22 3.42 1.34
N ASN A 34 11.34 2.73 1.39
CA ASN A 34 12.04 2.41 2.62
C ASN A 34 13.50 2.85 2.46
N GLU A 35 14.37 2.45 3.37
CA GLU A 35 15.79 2.83 3.28
C GLU A 35 16.47 2.29 2.02
N GLY A 36 15.97 1.19 1.47
CA GLY A 36 16.53 0.61 0.25
C GLY A 36 16.03 1.27 -1.03
N GLY A 37 15.09 2.20 -0.95
CA GLY A 37 14.54 2.91 -2.10
C GLY A 37 13.04 2.67 -2.28
N PHE A 38 12.56 2.96 -3.49
CA PHE A 38 11.16 2.77 -3.84
C PHE A 38 10.83 1.31 -4.06
N PHE A 39 9.59 0.92 -3.76
CA PHE A 39 9.11 -0.42 -4.02
C PHE A 39 7.62 -0.39 -4.34
N ASP A 40 7.18 -1.41 -5.07
CA ASP A 40 5.78 -1.59 -5.43
C ASP A 40 5.28 -2.91 -4.86
N ILE A 41 4.05 -2.89 -4.34
CA ILE A 41 3.34 -4.10 -3.93
C ILE A 41 2.21 -4.28 -4.94
N LEU A 42 2.25 -5.40 -5.66
CA LEU A 42 1.24 -5.77 -6.65
C LEU A 42 0.43 -6.95 -6.12
N PRO A 43 -0.71 -7.28 -6.75
CA PRO A 43 -1.44 -8.50 -6.37
C PRO A 43 -0.52 -9.72 -6.36
N PHE A 44 -0.73 -10.60 -5.39
CA PHE A 44 0.04 -11.84 -5.21
C PHE A 44 1.49 -11.61 -4.76
N HIS A 45 1.78 -10.43 -4.23
CA HIS A 45 3.10 -10.18 -3.64
C HIS A 45 3.35 -11.13 -2.47
N THR A 46 4.59 -11.55 -2.29
CA THR A 46 4.98 -12.37 -1.14
C THR A 46 4.74 -11.61 0.16
N ASN A 47 4.59 -12.35 1.24
CA ASN A 47 4.46 -11.75 2.57
C ASN A 47 5.68 -10.87 2.86
N TYR A 48 5.42 -9.70 3.44
CA TYR A 48 6.46 -8.69 3.54
C TYR A 48 6.16 -7.73 4.69
N VAL A 49 7.21 -7.27 5.35
CA VAL A 49 7.11 -6.26 6.41
C VAL A 49 8.26 -5.28 6.24
N THR A 50 7.96 -3.99 6.20
CA THR A 50 9.01 -2.99 6.10
C THR A 50 8.56 -1.68 6.73
N LEU A 51 9.55 -0.89 7.15
CA LEU A 51 9.32 0.50 7.56
C LEU A 51 9.23 1.34 6.29
N VAL A 52 8.35 2.32 6.31
CA VAL A 52 8.16 3.24 5.18
C VAL A 52 8.19 4.68 5.67
N LYS A 53 8.42 5.59 4.75
CA LYS A 53 8.47 7.02 5.03
C LYS A 53 7.95 7.83 3.85
N ASP A 54 7.52 9.04 4.16
CA ASP A 54 7.14 10.12 3.25
C ASP A 54 5.82 9.93 2.54
N PHE A 55 5.54 8.77 1.97
CA PHE A 55 4.31 8.60 1.20
C PHE A 55 3.91 7.15 1.02
N VAL A 56 2.62 6.97 0.71
CA VAL A 56 2.08 5.72 0.16
C VAL A 56 1.20 6.15 -1.01
N VAL A 57 1.47 5.62 -2.19
CA VAL A 57 0.69 5.89 -3.39
C VAL A 57 -0.07 4.65 -3.80
N LEU A 58 -1.38 4.78 -3.91
CA LEU A 58 -2.25 3.70 -4.38
C LEU A 58 -2.48 3.90 -5.87
N ASP A 59 -2.44 2.82 -6.64
CA ASP A 59 -2.73 2.83 -8.08
C ASP A 59 -1.87 3.85 -8.86
N LYS A 60 -0.59 3.90 -8.56
CA LYS A 60 0.32 4.85 -9.20
C LYS A 60 0.26 4.72 -10.72
N GLY A 61 0.06 5.86 -11.37
CA GLY A 61 -0.03 5.92 -12.83
C GLY A 61 -1.40 5.60 -13.40
N LEU A 62 -2.38 5.28 -12.57
CA LEU A 62 -3.74 4.99 -13.01
C LEU A 62 -4.66 6.17 -12.71
N ALA A 63 -5.85 6.18 -13.33
CA ALA A 63 -6.85 7.22 -13.09
C ALA A 63 -7.32 7.25 -11.63
N THR A 64 -7.21 6.13 -10.94
CA THR A 64 -7.59 5.97 -9.54
C THR A 64 -6.45 6.26 -8.56
N GLU A 65 -5.36 6.84 -9.04
CA GLU A 65 -4.20 7.11 -8.19
C GLU A 65 -4.60 7.97 -6.99
N LYS A 66 -4.10 7.56 -5.83
CA LYS A 66 -4.30 8.29 -4.58
C LYS A 66 -2.99 8.36 -3.84
N ASN A 67 -2.57 9.57 -3.50
CA ASN A 67 -1.33 9.81 -2.79
C ASN A 67 -1.63 10.17 -1.34
N ILE A 68 -1.04 9.45 -0.41
CA ILE A 68 -1.21 9.69 1.01
C ILE A 68 0.16 10.00 1.60
N GLN A 69 0.30 11.19 2.17
CA GLN A 69 1.54 11.60 2.79
C GLN A 69 1.60 11.13 4.23
N LEU A 70 2.78 10.71 4.65
CA LEU A 70 3.00 10.27 6.03
C LEU A 70 4.44 10.60 6.41
N ASP A 71 4.72 10.60 7.69
CA ASP A 71 6.09 10.78 8.17
C ASP A 71 6.80 9.42 8.19
N LYS A 72 6.34 8.52 9.06
CA LYS A 72 6.88 7.17 9.20
C LYS A 72 5.76 6.18 9.39
N GLY A 73 5.97 4.96 8.94
CA GLY A 73 4.99 3.91 9.12
C GLY A 73 5.59 2.53 8.97
N ILE A 74 4.74 1.54 9.18
CA ILE A 74 5.05 0.14 8.94
C ILE A 74 4.05 -0.38 7.94
N VAL A 75 4.53 -1.08 6.93
CA VAL A 75 3.70 -1.78 5.95
C VAL A 75 3.82 -3.28 6.21
N THR A 76 2.68 -3.95 6.29
CA THR A 76 2.65 -5.42 6.33
C THR A 76 1.84 -5.93 5.15
N VAL A 77 2.34 -6.97 4.50
CA VAL A 77 1.68 -7.62 3.37
C VAL A 77 1.45 -9.08 3.72
N THR A 78 0.21 -9.51 3.68
CA THR A 78 -0.16 -10.92 3.92
C THR A 78 -1.34 -11.28 3.03
N SER A 79 -1.14 -12.22 2.10
CA SER A 79 -2.22 -12.75 1.27
C SER A 79 -3.10 -11.67 0.62
N ASN A 80 -2.50 -10.76 -0.13
CA ASN A 80 -3.21 -9.64 -0.79
C ASN A 80 -3.88 -8.66 0.18
N ILE A 81 -3.47 -8.67 1.44
CA ILE A 81 -3.93 -7.70 2.42
C ILE A 81 -2.73 -6.86 2.82
N VAL A 82 -2.83 -5.56 2.57
CA VAL A 82 -1.78 -4.60 2.91
C VAL A 82 -2.29 -3.71 4.03
N ARG A 83 -1.57 -3.70 5.14
CA ARG A 83 -1.87 -2.81 6.26
C ARG A 83 -0.73 -1.84 6.44
N VAL A 84 -1.07 -0.57 6.53
CA VAL A 84 -0.11 0.50 6.77
C VAL A 84 -0.48 1.18 8.08
N TYR A 85 0.46 1.19 9.01
CA TYR A 85 0.29 1.86 10.29
C TYR A 85 1.19 3.07 10.32
N VAL A 86 0.62 4.26 10.46
CA VAL A 86 1.35 5.53 10.43
C VAL A 86 1.44 6.15 11.81
N GLY A 87 2.42 7.05 11.99
CA GLY A 87 2.58 7.77 13.26
C GLY A 87 3.17 6.93 14.38
N ILE A 88 4.01 5.99 14.02
CA ILE A 88 4.69 5.14 15.01
C ILE A 88 6.00 5.75 15.46
#